data_c04f379d2bbcbd079d368196fd6f8ba2
#
_entry.id   c04f379d2bbcbd079d368196fd6f8ba2
#
_cell.length_a   1.000
_cell.length_b   1.000
_cell.length_c   1.000
_cell.angle_alpha   90.00
_cell.angle_beta   90.00
_cell.angle_gamma   90.00
#
_symmetry.space_group_name_H-M   'P 1'
#
loop_
_entity.id
_entity.type
_entity.pdbx_description
1 polymer ?
#
loop_
_entity_poly.entity_id
_entity_poly.type
_entity_poly.pdbx_seq_one_letter_code
_entity_poly.pdbx_strand_id
1 'polypeptide(L)'
;MATDLKAARDIQHGVIDESVVPGTVHMVDLDQTMQAKHSKAHRDIVLVPTPSDDPNDPLNWSPRRKTMALVCMCVYVWFNGIANSVVYSVLVPLSEALDLSVGDLNAGTGYLFLLAGWGLLFFQPFALQYGKRPTYLISTAATIALTMWGPHAKGNGQWIAKNVLGGFFGSPIEALPEISVADVFFAHERGTYMGVYAFVLAGSNFFAPVICGFINEYAGYHWVFYVPSIFLSAAFVFLFLFMEETNYDRSTSGVAHPGPEASLEPGANLASPDKPSLAADSPETGSLEAGQTKYKEKTFLQRLSLFDVSRKQRMPYRMLLSLRLVSWPVIFYAGFSYGSYLIWFNVLNATASIILGGAPYNFSSSMVGLSYLACMVGVIAAALYTGLISDWMTLKLARRNKGIFEPEQRLWGFAVTTVVLPASLILWGVGAAHNVHWFGLIVAMCGTAFSNTCGITLSVNYLVDSYRDISGDGMTTVIIIRNTMSFAIGYGITPWLTNLGYQNCFISAAFVGLAASSVFLLMTWKGKSLREMYRIKYWELVKKQIDMGMLHG
;
A
#
# COMPACT_ATOMS: atom_id res chain seq x y z
N MET A 1 -13.14 -11.83 30.67
CA MET A 1 -12.10 -10.97 31.27
C MET A 1 -10.82 -11.72 31.64
N ALA A 2 -10.85 -12.82 32.43
CA ALA A 2 -9.63 -13.62 32.70
C ALA A 2 -9.15 -14.43 31.47
N THR A 3 -10.05 -14.90 30.63
CA THR A 3 -9.77 -15.58 29.36
C THR A 3 -9.09 -14.67 28.33
N ASP A 4 -9.51 -13.42 28.25
CA ASP A 4 -8.97 -12.47 27.26
C ASP A 4 -7.54 -11.98 27.62
N LEU A 5 -7.23 -11.89 28.91
CA LEU A 5 -5.87 -11.59 29.40
C LEU A 5 -4.91 -12.79 29.21
N LYS A 6 -5.43 -14.01 29.26
CA LYS A 6 -4.65 -15.21 28.97
C LYS A 6 -4.33 -15.31 27.49
N ALA A 7 -5.29 -15.01 26.61
CA ALA A 7 -5.11 -14.97 25.16
C ALA A 7 -4.04 -13.94 24.73
N ALA A 8 -4.04 -12.75 25.33
CA ALA A 8 -3.02 -11.72 25.07
C ALA A 8 -1.61 -12.15 25.56
N ARG A 9 -1.51 -12.92 26.65
CA ARG A 9 -0.25 -13.51 27.13
C ARG A 9 0.25 -14.65 26.25
N ASP A 10 -0.65 -15.51 25.79
CA ASP A 10 -0.32 -16.70 25.00
C ASP A 10 0.20 -16.33 23.60
N ILE A 11 -0.28 -15.21 23.02
CA ILE A 11 0.27 -14.65 21.77
C ILE A 11 1.72 -14.17 21.97
N GLN A 12 2.10 -13.65 23.14
CA GLN A 12 3.47 -13.26 23.45
C GLN A 12 4.43 -14.45 23.61
N HIS A 13 3.92 -15.65 23.83
CA HIS A 13 4.70 -16.88 24.03
C HIS A 13 4.60 -17.88 22.86
N GLY A 14 4.18 -17.43 21.67
CA GLY A 14 4.09 -18.32 20.49
C GLY A 14 2.90 -19.28 20.49
N VAL A 15 1.98 -19.18 21.46
CA VAL A 15 0.74 -19.96 21.49
C VAL A 15 -0.36 -19.18 20.80
N ILE A 16 -0.81 -19.67 19.65
CA ILE A 16 -1.90 -19.07 18.88
C ILE A 16 -3.23 -19.44 19.54
N ASP A 17 -3.96 -18.44 20.04
CA ASP A 17 -5.33 -18.63 20.54
C ASP A 17 -6.35 -18.55 19.39
N GLU A 18 -6.78 -19.69 18.91
CA GLU A 18 -7.76 -19.82 17.82
C GLU A 18 -9.17 -19.33 18.22
N SER A 19 -9.42 -19.04 19.49
CA SER A 19 -10.72 -18.51 19.96
C SER A 19 -10.91 -17.04 19.66
N VAL A 20 -9.82 -16.30 19.43
CA VAL A 20 -9.86 -14.86 19.19
C VAL A 20 -10.32 -14.55 17.77
N VAL A 21 -11.30 -13.66 17.63
CA VAL A 21 -11.76 -13.17 16.32
C VAL A 21 -10.67 -12.27 15.72
N PRO A 22 -10.15 -12.56 14.51
CA PRO A 22 -9.09 -11.75 13.90
C PRO A 22 -9.47 -10.27 13.85
N GLY A 23 -8.50 -9.39 14.20
CA GLY A 23 -8.69 -7.94 14.17
C GLY A 23 -9.40 -7.33 15.39
N THR A 24 -9.88 -8.11 16.35
CA THR A 24 -10.43 -7.58 17.60
C THR A 24 -9.29 -7.39 18.60
N VAL A 25 -9.02 -6.14 19.01
CA VAL A 25 -7.88 -5.80 19.87
C VAL A 25 -8.33 -4.89 21.03
N HIS A 26 -7.83 -5.14 22.23
CA HIS A 26 -7.90 -4.18 23.31
C HIS A 26 -6.90 -3.03 23.06
N MET A 27 -7.40 -1.84 22.74
CA MET A 27 -6.57 -0.68 22.38
C MET A 27 -6.11 0.15 23.58
N VAL A 28 -6.75 0.00 24.72
CA VAL A 28 -6.47 0.82 25.91
C VAL A 28 -6.10 -0.11 27.06
N ASP A 29 -4.81 -0.21 27.35
CA ASP A 29 -4.31 -0.83 28.58
C ASP A 29 -4.34 0.20 29.70
N LEU A 30 -5.41 0.16 30.50
CA LEU A 30 -5.60 1.08 31.63
C LEU A 30 -4.73 0.71 32.83
N ASP A 31 -4.12 -0.47 32.87
CA ASP A 31 -3.50 -1.03 34.07
C ASP A 31 -1.97 -1.18 33.99
N GLN A 32 -1.30 -0.77 32.91
CA GLN A 32 0.18 -0.78 32.71
C GLN A 32 0.87 -2.11 33.11
N THR A 33 0.30 -3.25 32.77
CA THR A 33 0.79 -4.57 33.22
C THR A 33 1.65 -5.32 32.19
N MET A 34 1.95 -4.75 31.01
CA MET A 34 2.75 -5.43 29.98
C MET A 34 4.26 -5.28 30.19
N GLN A 35 4.97 -6.40 30.43
CA GLN A 35 6.44 -6.47 30.39
C GLN A 35 6.92 -6.70 28.94
N ALA A 36 7.52 -5.70 28.30
CA ALA A 36 8.12 -5.80 26.97
C ALA A 36 9.33 -4.87 26.81
N LYS A 37 10.21 -5.15 25.82
CA LYS A 37 11.38 -4.29 25.54
C LYS A 37 10.90 -2.90 25.07
N HIS A 38 11.27 -1.88 25.78
CA HIS A 38 10.86 -0.49 25.54
C HIS A 38 11.86 0.29 24.69
N SER A 39 11.38 1.33 23.99
CA SER A 39 12.21 2.28 23.25
C SER A 39 13.14 3.05 24.20
N LYS A 40 14.39 3.30 23.79
CA LYS A 40 15.35 4.09 24.58
C LYS A 40 14.91 5.56 24.79
N ALA A 41 14.06 6.09 23.90
CA ALA A 41 13.56 7.46 23.94
C ALA A 41 12.23 7.61 24.70
N HIS A 42 11.37 6.58 24.68
CA HIS A 42 10.09 6.55 25.39
C HIS A 42 9.93 5.19 26.04
N ARG A 43 10.08 5.13 27.36
CA ARG A 43 10.04 3.88 28.14
C ARG A 43 8.71 3.13 28.08
N ASP A 44 7.68 3.76 27.53
CA ASP A 44 6.32 3.20 27.43
C ASP A 44 6.03 2.55 26.06
N ILE A 45 6.98 2.63 25.09
CA ILE A 45 6.79 2.10 23.74
C ILE A 45 7.56 0.80 23.54
N VAL A 46 6.82 -0.26 23.28
CA VAL A 46 7.36 -1.58 22.90
C VAL A 46 7.83 -1.56 21.44
N LEU A 47 9.05 -2.05 21.18
CA LEU A 47 9.59 -2.16 19.83
C LEU A 47 8.98 -3.39 19.13
N VAL A 48 8.14 -3.14 18.13
CA VAL A 48 7.52 -4.19 17.27
C VAL A 48 7.85 -3.87 15.82
N PRO A 49 8.36 -4.85 15.03
CA PRO A 49 8.90 -6.14 15.42
C PRO A 49 10.17 -6.01 16.26
N THR A 50 10.49 -7.04 17.07
CA THR A 50 11.72 -7.05 17.85
C THR A 50 12.93 -7.10 16.91
N PRO A 51 13.87 -6.12 16.97
CA PRO A 51 15.07 -6.15 16.14
C PRO A 51 15.97 -7.31 16.53
N SER A 52 16.64 -7.92 15.53
CA SER A 52 17.70 -8.91 15.77
C SER A 52 18.97 -8.24 16.33
N ASP A 53 19.89 -9.04 16.85
CA ASP A 53 21.20 -8.53 17.28
C ASP A 53 22.18 -8.33 16.09
N ASP A 54 21.76 -8.64 14.86
CA ASP A 54 22.55 -8.46 13.65
C ASP A 54 22.57 -6.98 13.23
N PRO A 55 23.75 -6.33 13.08
CA PRO A 55 23.85 -4.96 12.56
C PRO A 55 23.39 -4.81 11.10
N ASN A 56 23.25 -5.92 10.35
CA ASN A 56 22.72 -5.91 9.00
C ASN A 56 21.18 -5.87 8.92
N ASP A 57 20.47 -6.10 10.03
CA ASP A 57 19.00 -5.96 10.09
C ASP A 57 18.61 -4.50 9.77
N PRO A 58 17.71 -4.24 8.80
CA PRO A 58 17.25 -2.90 8.46
C PRO A 58 16.68 -2.10 9.66
N LEU A 59 16.09 -2.79 10.65
CA LEU A 59 15.61 -2.14 11.87
C LEU A 59 16.73 -1.55 12.74
N ASN A 60 17.95 -2.08 12.64
CA ASN A 60 19.13 -1.61 13.36
C ASN A 60 19.92 -0.54 12.60
N TRP A 61 19.52 -0.21 11.38
CA TRP A 61 20.24 0.79 10.58
C TRP A 61 20.27 2.16 11.24
N SER A 62 21.36 2.89 11.02
CA SER A 62 21.48 4.27 11.47
C SER A 62 20.37 5.16 10.87
N PRO A 63 19.95 6.23 11.54
CA PRO A 63 18.90 7.13 11.03
C PRO A 63 19.20 7.66 9.63
N ARG A 64 20.45 7.99 9.32
CA ARG A 64 20.87 8.45 7.96
C ARG A 64 20.64 7.39 6.91
N ARG A 65 20.93 6.13 7.23
CA ARG A 65 20.75 5.00 6.32
C ARG A 65 19.28 4.68 6.08
N LYS A 66 18.44 4.73 7.14
CA LYS A 66 16.98 4.62 7.03
C LYS A 66 16.37 5.73 6.18
N THR A 67 16.81 6.98 6.39
CA THR A 67 16.36 8.13 5.59
C THR A 67 16.75 7.97 4.12
N MET A 68 17.98 7.50 3.82
CA MET A 68 18.41 7.24 2.44
C MET A 68 17.56 6.15 1.77
N ALA A 69 17.24 5.07 2.49
CA ALA A 69 16.33 4.03 1.98
C ALA A 69 14.94 4.61 1.65
N LEU A 70 14.38 5.43 2.54
CA LEU A 70 13.11 6.13 2.29
C LEU A 70 13.19 7.06 1.07
N VAL A 71 14.27 7.83 0.95
CA VAL A 71 14.50 8.71 -0.23
C VAL A 71 14.54 7.89 -1.50
N CYS A 72 15.22 6.74 -1.52
CA CYS A 72 15.25 5.84 -2.68
C CYS A 72 13.82 5.35 -3.04
N MET A 73 13.02 4.94 -2.05
CA MET A 73 11.64 4.54 -2.28
C MET A 73 10.80 5.69 -2.83
N CYS A 74 10.93 6.90 -2.28
CA CYS A 74 10.22 8.09 -2.74
C CYS A 74 10.63 8.49 -4.17
N VAL A 75 11.92 8.44 -4.50
CA VAL A 75 12.44 8.71 -5.86
C VAL A 75 11.87 7.70 -6.85
N TYR A 76 11.86 6.41 -6.50
CA TYR A 76 11.24 5.38 -7.34
C TYR A 76 9.77 5.68 -7.61
N VAL A 77 8.99 5.92 -6.56
CA VAL A 77 7.54 6.17 -6.66
C VAL A 77 7.24 7.43 -7.46
N TRP A 78 7.99 8.52 -7.19
CA TRP A 78 7.78 9.81 -7.83
C TRP A 78 7.97 9.73 -9.35
N PHE A 79 9.11 9.24 -9.80
CA PHE A 79 9.42 9.25 -11.23
C PHE A 79 8.67 8.16 -12.01
N ASN A 80 8.47 6.96 -11.44
CA ASN A 80 7.65 5.94 -12.08
C ASN A 80 6.16 6.36 -12.11
N GLY A 81 5.65 7.00 -11.05
CA GLY A 81 4.30 7.54 -11.00
C GLY A 81 4.06 8.61 -12.07
N ILE A 82 5.00 9.54 -12.25
CA ILE A 82 4.94 10.54 -13.33
C ILE A 82 4.91 9.84 -14.70
N ALA A 83 5.82 8.88 -14.95
CA ALA A 83 5.91 8.17 -16.23
C ALA A 83 4.63 7.40 -16.59
N ASN A 84 3.89 6.90 -15.59
CA ASN A 84 2.62 6.20 -15.81
C ASN A 84 1.42 7.14 -16.03
N SER A 85 1.55 8.42 -15.65
CA SER A 85 0.45 9.41 -15.65
C SER A 85 0.60 10.51 -16.70
N VAL A 86 1.51 10.35 -17.66
CA VAL A 86 1.86 11.37 -18.67
C VAL A 86 0.72 11.77 -19.59
N VAL A 87 -0.27 10.93 -19.80
CA VAL A 87 -1.31 11.12 -20.84
C VAL A 87 -2.51 11.93 -20.38
N TYR A 88 -2.74 12.13 -19.09
CA TYR A 88 -4.02 12.63 -18.58
C TYR A 88 -4.38 14.05 -19.03
N SER A 89 -3.41 14.97 -19.10
CA SER A 89 -3.64 16.34 -19.53
C SER A 89 -3.53 16.55 -21.06
N VAL A 90 -2.95 15.57 -21.76
CA VAL A 90 -2.62 15.67 -23.19
C VAL A 90 -3.36 14.64 -24.04
N LEU A 91 -4.45 14.07 -23.52
CA LEU A 91 -5.18 12.97 -24.17
C LEU A 91 -5.70 13.36 -25.56
N VAL A 92 -6.28 14.56 -25.72
CA VAL A 92 -6.81 15.06 -27.00
C VAL A 92 -5.67 15.37 -27.97
N PRO A 93 -4.65 16.18 -27.64
CA PRO A 93 -3.50 16.41 -28.52
C PRO A 93 -2.77 15.10 -28.92
N LEU A 94 -2.70 14.14 -28.02
CA LEU A 94 -2.08 12.85 -28.29
C LEU A 94 -2.90 12.00 -29.26
N SER A 95 -4.23 12.05 -29.15
CA SER A 95 -5.16 11.40 -30.07
C SER A 95 -4.96 11.88 -31.52
N GLU A 96 -4.85 13.19 -31.70
CA GLU A 96 -4.60 13.80 -33.00
C GLU A 96 -3.20 13.45 -33.54
N ALA A 97 -2.19 13.47 -32.67
CA ALA A 97 -0.80 13.24 -33.07
C ALA A 97 -0.49 11.78 -33.45
N LEU A 98 -1.13 10.81 -32.78
CA LEU A 98 -0.93 9.37 -33.04
C LEU A 98 -1.96 8.76 -34.00
N ASP A 99 -2.94 9.55 -34.45
CA ASP A 99 -4.09 9.09 -35.26
C ASP A 99 -4.82 7.91 -34.59
N LEU A 100 -5.04 8.04 -33.27
CA LEU A 100 -5.76 7.07 -32.43
C LEU A 100 -7.00 7.75 -31.83
N SER A 101 -8.10 6.99 -31.74
CA SER A 101 -9.26 7.53 -31.04
C SER A 101 -8.99 7.73 -29.55
N VAL A 102 -9.66 8.70 -28.93
CA VAL A 102 -9.59 8.88 -27.46
C VAL A 102 -10.05 7.60 -26.73
N GLY A 103 -10.98 6.84 -27.33
CA GLY A 103 -11.41 5.54 -26.83
C GLY A 103 -10.27 4.52 -26.78
N ASP A 104 -9.45 4.45 -27.84
CA ASP A 104 -8.29 3.57 -27.89
C ASP A 104 -7.22 3.95 -26.85
N LEU A 105 -6.99 5.24 -26.66
CA LEU A 105 -6.06 5.74 -25.66
C LEU A 105 -6.53 5.38 -24.24
N ASN A 106 -7.81 5.57 -23.94
CA ASN A 106 -8.41 5.21 -22.64
C ASN A 106 -8.42 3.69 -22.41
N ALA A 107 -8.75 2.91 -23.45
CA ALA A 107 -8.67 1.45 -23.38
C ALA A 107 -7.23 0.98 -23.06
N GLY A 108 -6.23 1.57 -23.72
CA GLY A 108 -4.82 1.32 -23.41
C GLY A 108 -4.47 1.58 -21.95
N THR A 109 -4.93 2.70 -21.39
CA THR A 109 -4.78 3.02 -19.96
C THR A 109 -5.48 1.98 -19.08
N GLY A 110 -6.65 1.49 -19.48
CA GLY A 110 -7.34 0.40 -18.81
C GLY A 110 -6.47 -0.87 -18.75
N TYR A 111 -5.87 -1.29 -19.87
CA TYR A 111 -4.94 -2.43 -19.89
C TYR A 111 -3.71 -2.23 -19.01
N LEU A 112 -3.19 -1.01 -18.92
CA LEU A 112 -2.10 -0.68 -17.99
C LEU A 112 -2.53 -0.98 -16.55
N PHE A 113 -3.69 -0.52 -16.11
CA PHE A 113 -4.19 -0.82 -14.77
C PHE A 113 -4.42 -2.31 -14.55
N LEU A 114 -4.99 -3.02 -15.52
CA LEU A 114 -5.20 -4.46 -15.41
C LEU A 114 -3.89 -5.17 -15.07
N LEU A 115 -2.86 -4.93 -15.88
CA LEU A 115 -1.57 -5.59 -15.71
C LEU A 115 -0.76 -5.03 -14.53
N ALA A 116 -1.00 -3.80 -14.08
CA ALA A 116 -0.46 -3.29 -12.82
C ALA A 116 -0.97 -4.12 -11.62
N GLY A 117 -2.23 -4.55 -11.62
CA GLY A 117 -2.77 -5.44 -10.60
C GLY A 117 -2.26 -6.88 -10.73
N TRP A 118 -2.45 -7.48 -11.89
CA TRP A 118 -2.11 -8.89 -12.12
C TRP A 118 -0.61 -9.16 -12.16
N GLY A 119 0.21 -8.20 -12.60
CA GLY A 119 1.68 -8.29 -12.56
C GLY A 119 2.23 -8.39 -11.13
N LEU A 120 1.51 -7.84 -10.15
CA LEU A 120 1.90 -7.93 -8.75
C LEU A 120 1.89 -9.37 -8.21
N LEU A 121 1.05 -10.25 -8.75
CA LEU A 121 1.10 -11.68 -8.42
C LEU A 121 2.47 -12.29 -8.68
N PHE A 122 3.19 -11.79 -9.68
CA PHE A 122 4.55 -12.23 -9.99
C PHE A 122 5.58 -11.43 -9.19
N PHE A 123 5.53 -10.09 -9.24
CA PHE A 123 6.59 -9.25 -8.72
C PHE A 123 6.67 -9.20 -7.19
N GLN A 124 5.55 -9.31 -6.47
CA GLN A 124 5.59 -9.32 -5.01
C GLN A 124 6.28 -10.58 -4.45
N PRO A 125 5.89 -11.82 -4.83
CA PRO A 125 6.63 -13.01 -4.40
C PRO A 125 8.06 -13.05 -4.92
N PHE A 126 8.32 -12.53 -6.12
CA PHE A 126 9.66 -12.41 -6.68
C PHE A 126 10.55 -11.50 -5.81
N ALA A 127 10.05 -10.33 -5.43
CA ALA A 127 10.77 -9.40 -4.56
C ALA A 127 11.06 -9.99 -3.18
N LEU A 128 10.12 -10.73 -2.61
CA LEU A 128 10.31 -11.40 -1.31
C LEU A 128 11.29 -12.56 -1.38
N GLN A 129 11.38 -13.26 -2.51
CA GLN A 129 12.24 -14.42 -2.67
C GLN A 129 13.67 -14.06 -3.11
N TYR A 130 13.82 -13.17 -4.08
CA TYR A 130 15.10 -12.86 -4.71
C TYR A 130 15.67 -11.50 -4.31
N GLY A 131 14.87 -10.64 -3.72
CA GLY A 131 15.25 -9.31 -3.28
C GLY A 131 14.37 -8.20 -3.84
N LYS A 132 14.21 -7.15 -3.06
CA LYS A 132 13.42 -5.97 -3.45
C LYS A 132 14.20 -5.06 -4.40
N ARG A 133 15.49 -4.87 -4.14
CA ARG A 133 16.37 -4.03 -4.96
C ARG A 133 16.37 -4.41 -6.44
N PRO A 134 16.59 -5.66 -6.86
CA PRO A 134 16.52 -6.04 -8.28
C PRO A 134 15.13 -5.77 -8.87
N THR A 135 14.08 -5.94 -8.10
CA THR A 135 12.70 -5.68 -8.55
C THR A 135 12.49 -4.20 -8.86
N TYR A 136 12.96 -3.29 -8.01
CA TYR A 136 12.92 -1.85 -8.25
C TYR A 136 13.69 -1.45 -9.52
N LEU A 137 14.88 -2.01 -9.72
CA LEU A 137 15.74 -1.71 -10.87
C LEU A 137 15.14 -2.26 -12.17
N ILE A 138 14.63 -3.49 -12.18
CA ILE A 138 13.98 -4.09 -13.36
C ILE A 138 12.75 -3.27 -13.75
N SER A 139 11.89 -2.94 -12.77
CA SER A 139 10.70 -2.12 -12.98
C SER A 139 11.06 -0.77 -13.60
N THR A 140 12.02 -0.05 -13.03
CA THR A 140 12.43 1.27 -13.52
C THR A 140 13.04 1.20 -14.92
N ALA A 141 13.95 0.24 -15.17
CA ALA A 141 14.56 0.05 -16.50
C ALA A 141 13.52 -0.25 -17.58
N ALA A 142 12.57 -1.14 -17.29
CA ALA A 142 11.49 -1.45 -18.20
C ALA A 142 10.58 -0.24 -18.45
N THR A 143 10.25 0.53 -17.40
CA THR A 143 9.42 1.74 -17.52
C THR A 143 10.08 2.80 -18.40
N ILE A 144 11.41 2.99 -18.32
CA ILE A 144 12.16 3.88 -19.22
C ILE A 144 11.95 3.46 -20.68
N ALA A 145 12.20 2.19 -21.00
CA ALA A 145 12.07 1.69 -22.37
C ALA A 145 10.63 1.83 -22.91
N LEU A 146 9.64 1.49 -22.09
CA LEU A 146 8.23 1.53 -22.47
C LEU A 146 7.70 2.97 -22.58
N THR A 147 8.18 3.90 -21.76
CA THR A 147 7.83 5.32 -21.88
C THR A 147 8.42 5.90 -23.16
N MET A 148 9.67 5.57 -23.49
CA MET A 148 10.32 5.97 -24.76
C MET A 148 9.62 5.37 -26.00
N TRP A 149 8.99 4.22 -25.89
CA TRP A 149 8.19 3.64 -26.98
C TRP A 149 6.90 4.43 -27.23
N GLY A 150 6.33 5.10 -26.21
CA GLY A 150 5.04 5.79 -26.28
C GLY A 150 4.83 6.67 -27.52
N PRO A 151 5.70 7.66 -27.79
CA PRO A 151 5.53 8.58 -28.95
C PRO A 151 5.77 7.92 -30.31
N HIS A 152 6.31 6.71 -30.33
CA HIS A 152 6.60 5.94 -31.56
C HIS A 152 5.60 4.82 -31.81
N ALA A 153 4.55 4.68 -30.99
CA ALA A 153 3.53 3.66 -31.14
C ALA A 153 2.72 3.91 -32.43
N LYS A 154 2.76 2.96 -33.34
CA LYS A 154 1.99 3.00 -34.59
C LYS A 154 0.75 2.12 -34.47
N GLY A 155 -0.41 2.76 -34.40
CA GLY A 155 -1.70 2.08 -34.31
C GLY A 155 -2.03 1.52 -32.92
N ASN A 156 -3.31 1.15 -32.76
CA ASN A 156 -3.88 0.73 -31.48
C ASN A 156 -3.19 -0.52 -30.88
N GLY A 157 -2.79 -1.49 -31.73
CA GLY A 157 -2.12 -2.70 -31.23
C GLY A 157 -0.80 -2.43 -30.50
N GLN A 158 0.04 -1.52 -31.01
CA GLN A 158 1.29 -1.15 -30.35
C GLN A 158 1.03 -0.32 -29.09
N TRP A 159 0.03 0.56 -29.10
CA TRP A 159 -0.40 1.31 -27.94
C TRP A 159 -0.85 0.40 -26.80
N ILE A 160 -1.71 -0.58 -27.09
CA ILE A 160 -2.14 -1.58 -26.10
C ILE A 160 -0.95 -2.41 -25.61
N ALA A 161 -0.08 -2.91 -26.50
CA ALA A 161 1.07 -3.72 -26.12
C ALA A 161 2.02 -2.96 -25.18
N LYS A 162 2.32 -1.68 -25.48
CA LYS A 162 3.10 -0.80 -24.63
C LYS A 162 2.47 -0.65 -23.25
N ASN A 163 1.15 -0.46 -23.16
CA ASN A 163 0.44 -0.27 -21.89
C ASN A 163 0.33 -1.57 -21.09
N VAL A 164 0.11 -2.71 -21.73
CA VAL A 164 0.14 -4.06 -21.12
C VAL A 164 1.49 -4.32 -20.45
N LEU A 165 2.59 -4.13 -21.19
CA LEU A 165 3.93 -4.30 -20.65
C LEU A 165 4.24 -3.22 -19.58
N GLY A 166 3.77 -1.98 -19.79
CA GLY A 166 3.91 -0.89 -18.82
C GLY A 166 3.25 -1.20 -17.49
N GLY A 167 2.04 -1.73 -17.51
CA GLY A 167 1.34 -2.19 -16.32
C GLY A 167 2.07 -3.34 -15.63
N PHE A 168 2.48 -4.37 -16.39
CA PHE A 168 3.16 -5.53 -15.83
C PHE A 168 4.46 -5.14 -15.13
N PHE A 169 5.37 -4.45 -15.80
CA PHE A 169 6.65 -4.03 -15.21
C PHE A 169 6.50 -2.87 -14.22
N GLY A 170 5.45 -2.06 -14.34
CA GLY A 170 5.10 -1.00 -13.39
C GLY A 170 4.45 -1.49 -12.11
N SER A 171 3.95 -2.73 -12.06
CA SER A 171 3.19 -3.28 -10.91
C SER A 171 3.90 -3.17 -9.54
N PRO A 172 5.24 -3.22 -9.42
CA PRO A 172 5.90 -3.10 -8.13
C PRO A 172 5.61 -1.79 -7.38
N ILE A 173 5.27 -0.70 -8.08
CA ILE A 173 4.95 0.60 -7.47
C ILE A 173 3.76 0.52 -6.50
N GLU A 174 2.88 -0.46 -6.72
CA GLU A 174 1.61 -0.60 -6.00
C GLU A 174 1.75 -1.15 -4.58
N ALA A 175 2.76 -1.96 -4.30
CA ALA A 175 2.91 -2.60 -2.98
C ALA A 175 4.35 -2.63 -2.47
N LEU A 176 5.35 -2.63 -3.36
CA LEU A 176 6.74 -2.86 -2.95
C LEU A 176 7.29 -1.79 -2.00
N PRO A 177 7.00 -0.47 -2.18
CA PRO A 177 7.43 0.55 -1.24
C PRO A 177 6.82 0.40 0.15
N GLU A 178 5.54 0.03 0.25
CA GLU A 178 4.87 -0.22 1.54
C GLU A 178 5.56 -1.33 2.33
N ILE A 179 5.85 -2.45 1.65
CA ILE A 179 6.55 -3.59 2.25
C ILE A 179 7.98 -3.19 2.64
N SER A 180 8.64 -2.35 1.84
CA SER A 180 10.00 -1.89 2.14
C SER A 180 10.04 -0.92 3.34
N VAL A 181 9.05 -0.04 3.48
CA VAL A 181 8.91 0.81 4.67
C VAL A 181 8.68 -0.05 5.92
N ALA A 182 7.87 -1.11 5.80
CA ALA A 182 7.61 -2.02 6.91
C ALA A 182 8.85 -2.78 7.40
N ASP A 183 9.85 -3.01 6.52
CA ASP A 183 11.11 -3.65 6.91
C ASP A 183 12.08 -2.73 7.64
N VAL A 184 12.07 -1.44 7.31
CA VAL A 184 13.07 -0.46 7.75
C VAL A 184 12.63 0.26 9.04
N PHE A 185 11.31 0.44 9.25
CA PHE A 185 10.77 1.24 10.34
C PHE A 185 9.93 0.42 11.32
N PHE A 186 10.06 0.75 12.61
CA PHE A 186 9.25 0.16 13.67
C PHE A 186 7.77 0.53 13.54
N ALA A 187 6.89 -0.30 14.11
CA ALA A 187 5.44 -0.13 14.02
C ALA A 187 4.95 1.26 14.51
N HIS A 188 5.59 1.82 15.55
CA HIS A 188 5.25 3.15 16.09
C HIS A 188 5.66 4.32 15.18
N GLU A 189 6.67 4.14 14.33
CA GLU A 189 7.15 5.14 13.36
C GLU A 189 6.54 4.94 11.97
N ARG A 190 6.12 3.71 11.68
CA ARG A 190 5.67 3.25 10.35
C ARG A 190 4.56 4.12 9.79
N GLY A 191 3.60 4.54 10.61
CA GLY A 191 2.48 5.38 10.18
C GLY A 191 2.92 6.68 9.51
N THR A 192 3.92 7.35 10.07
CA THR A 192 4.48 8.59 9.51
C THR A 192 5.16 8.35 8.16
N TYR A 193 6.00 7.32 8.06
CA TYR A 193 6.73 7.04 6.82
C TYR A 193 5.86 6.45 5.71
N MET A 194 4.83 5.69 6.06
CA MET A 194 3.77 5.28 5.13
C MET A 194 2.99 6.50 4.62
N GLY A 195 2.70 7.47 5.47
CA GLY A 195 2.08 8.73 5.08
C GLY A 195 2.93 9.53 4.08
N VAL A 196 4.24 9.60 4.29
CA VAL A 196 5.18 10.22 3.34
C VAL A 196 5.15 9.51 1.99
N TYR A 197 5.24 8.19 1.98
CA TYR A 197 5.15 7.40 0.76
C TYR A 197 3.83 7.63 0.02
N ALA A 198 2.70 7.54 0.72
CA ALA A 198 1.39 7.74 0.14
C ALA A 198 1.20 9.14 -0.45
N PHE A 199 1.74 10.17 0.23
CA PHE A 199 1.76 11.54 -0.27
C PHE A 199 2.59 11.69 -1.55
N VAL A 200 3.77 11.06 -1.61
CA VAL A 200 4.65 11.08 -2.79
C VAL A 200 3.97 10.36 -3.96
N LEU A 201 3.32 9.20 -3.71
CA LEU A 201 2.60 8.45 -4.74
C LEU A 201 1.42 9.25 -5.30
N ALA A 202 0.57 9.79 -4.44
CA ALA A 202 -0.54 10.63 -4.88
C ALA A 202 -0.02 11.89 -5.60
N GLY A 203 1.00 12.54 -5.03
CA GLY A 203 1.63 13.72 -5.60
C GLY A 203 2.16 13.50 -7.02
N SER A 204 2.81 12.37 -7.28
CA SER A 204 3.33 12.04 -8.61
C SER A 204 2.22 11.96 -9.67
N ASN A 205 1.09 11.34 -9.33
CA ASN A 205 -0.05 11.19 -10.24
C ASN A 205 -0.75 12.52 -10.56
N PHE A 206 -0.80 13.45 -9.62
CA PHE A 206 -1.45 14.77 -9.83
C PHE A 206 -0.48 15.80 -10.41
N PHE A 207 0.81 15.67 -10.12
CA PHE A 207 1.82 16.59 -10.63
C PHE A 207 2.23 16.27 -12.07
N ALA A 208 2.14 15.00 -12.49
CA ALA A 208 2.42 14.59 -13.86
C ALA A 208 1.58 15.35 -14.91
N PRO A 209 0.24 15.46 -14.80
CA PRO A 209 -0.56 16.22 -15.74
C PRO A 209 -0.17 17.69 -15.82
N VAL A 210 0.27 18.30 -14.70
CA VAL A 210 0.73 19.71 -14.69
C VAL A 210 1.96 19.85 -15.57
N ILE A 211 3.02 19.08 -15.30
CA ILE A 211 4.27 19.14 -16.07
C ILE A 211 4.02 18.78 -17.53
N CYS A 212 3.29 17.70 -17.79
CA CYS A 212 3.05 17.19 -19.14
C CYS A 212 2.20 18.16 -19.97
N GLY A 213 1.27 18.89 -19.34
CA GLY A 213 0.50 19.94 -20.00
C GLY A 213 1.39 21.07 -20.54
N PHE A 214 2.30 21.59 -19.70
CA PHE A 214 3.26 22.59 -20.12
C PHE A 214 4.25 22.07 -21.18
N ILE A 215 4.78 20.87 -21.00
CA ILE A 215 5.69 20.28 -21.97
C ILE A 215 5.00 20.14 -23.35
N ASN A 216 3.75 19.68 -23.38
CA ASN A 216 3.01 19.52 -24.63
C ASN A 216 2.81 20.87 -25.35
N GLU A 217 2.49 21.93 -24.61
CA GLU A 217 2.21 23.25 -25.17
C GLU A 217 3.47 23.90 -25.76
N TYR A 218 4.63 23.77 -25.11
CA TYR A 218 5.86 24.47 -25.50
C TYR A 218 6.84 23.62 -26.30
N ALA A 219 6.85 22.29 -26.11
CA ALA A 219 7.83 21.39 -26.72
C ALA A 219 7.20 20.28 -27.58
N GLY A 220 5.89 20.10 -27.53
CA GLY A 220 5.16 19.11 -28.28
C GLY A 220 5.08 17.72 -27.62
N TYR A 221 4.22 16.86 -28.18
CA TYR A 221 3.83 15.59 -27.56
C TYR A 221 4.98 14.58 -27.38
N HIS A 222 6.00 14.59 -28.23
CA HIS A 222 7.17 13.70 -28.07
C HIS A 222 7.88 13.96 -26.73
N TRP A 223 8.04 15.22 -26.36
CA TRP A 223 8.72 15.63 -25.15
C TRP A 223 7.94 15.28 -23.88
N VAL A 224 6.63 15.08 -23.97
CA VAL A 224 5.80 14.57 -22.86
C VAL A 224 6.27 13.19 -22.40
N PHE A 225 6.85 12.39 -23.29
CA PHE A 225 7.42 11.08 -22.97
C PHE A 225 8.93 11.14 -22.74
N TYR A 226 9.67 11.96 -23.48
CA TYR A 226 11.12 12.04 -23.37
C TYR A 226 11.58 12.65 -22.06
N VAL A 227 10.97 13.74 -21.60
CA VAL A 227 11.37 14.40 -20.35
C VAL A 227 11.20 13.47 -19.14
N PRO A 228 10.06 12.82 -18.89
CA PRO A 228 9.94 11.84 -17.84
C PRO A 228 10.93 10.68 -17.95
N SER A 229 11.22 10.20 -19.17
CA SER A 229 12.20 9.13 -19.38
C SER A 229 13.63 9.55 -19.03
N ILE A 230 14.03 10.79 -19.30
CA ILE A 230 15.34 11.34 -18.92
C ILE A 230 15.46 11.39 -17.39
N PHE A 231 14.45 11.94 -16.72
CA PHE A 231 14.46 12.01 -15.25
C PHE A 231 14.40 10.62 -14.61
N LEU A 232 13.62 9.71 -15.21
CA LEU A 232 13.55 8.31 -14.75
C LEU A 232 14.90 7.59 -14.94
N SER A 233 15.64 7.91 -16.01
CA SER A 233 17.00 7.39 -16.23
C SER A 233 17.98 7.91 -15.18
N ALA A 234 17.90 9.18 -14.81
CA ALA A 234 18.67 9.73 -13.71
C ALA A 234 18.30 9.08 -12.37
N ALA A 235 17.01 8.87 -12.13
CA ALA A 235 16.51 8.14 -10.96
C ALA A 235 17.01 6.69 -10.94
N PHE A 236 17.05 6.01 -12.08
CA PHE A 236 17.60 4.65 -12.18
C PHE A 236 19.06 4.60 -11.74
N VAL A 237 19.89 5.53 -12.22
CA VAL A 237 21.31 5.64 -11.81
C VAL A 237 21.40 5.90 -10.30
N PHE A 238 20.58 6.80 -9.78
CA PHE A 238 20.53 7.09 -8.35
C PHE A 238 20.17 5.84 -7.53
N LEU A 239 19.11 5.12 -7.91
CA LEU A 239 18.70 3.88 -7.24
C LEU A 239 19.76 2.79 -7.34
N PHE A 240 20.42 2.67 -8.50
CA PHE A 240 21.48 1.69 -8.69
C PHE A 240 22.68 1.94 -7.75
N LEU A 241 23.01 3.20 -7.48
CA LEU A 241 24.15 3.58 -6.63
C LEU A 241 23.82 3.59 -5.13
N PHE A 242 22.61 3.97 -4.73
CA PHE A 242 22.28 4.27 -3.34
C PHE A 242 21.24 3.36 -2.71
N MET A 243 20.46 2.61 -3.50
CA MET A 243 19.44 1.74 -2.94
C MET A 243 20.05 0.45 -2.41
N GLU A 244 19.97 0.24 -1.10
CA GLU A 244 20.38 -0.99 -0.46
C GLU A 244 19.22 -2.01 -0.41
N GLU A 245 19.54 -3.32 -0.29
CA GLU A 245 18.54 -4.37 -0.10
C GLU A 245 17.94 -4.29 1.30
N THR A 246 16.61 -4.19 1.38
CA THR A 246 15.88 -4.10 2.65
C THR A 246 15.30 -5.43 3.11
N ASN A 247 15.38 -6.45 2.27
CA ASN A 247 14.83 -7.75 2.57
C ASN A 247 15.71 -8.47 3.60
N TYR A 248 15.17 -8.78 4.77
CA TYR A 248 15.88 -9.45 5.86
C TYR A 248 15.04 -10.59 6.44
N ASP A 249 15.64 -11.75 6.63
CA ASP A 249 14.96 -12.90 7.23
C ASP A 249 15.16 -12.88 8.76
N ARG A 250 14.08 -12.60 9.49
CA ARG A 250 14.08 -12.54 10.96
C ARG A 250 13.70 -13.85 11.61
N SER A 251 13.64 -14.95 10.87
CA SER A 251 13.06 -16.23 11.31
C SER A 251 13.74 -16.92 12.51
N THR A 252 14.80 -16.34 13.09
CA THR A 252 15.60 -17.02 14.12
C THR A 252 15.77 -16.24 15.43
N SER A 253 15.29 -15.03 15.56
CA SER A 253 15.65 -14.18 16.70
C SER A 253 14.52 -13.86 17.67
N GLY A 254 13.50 -14.68 17.78
CA GLY A 254 12.38 -14.39 18.67
C GLY A 254 11.66 -15.58 19.30
N VAL A 255 11.95 -16.81 18.87
CA VAL A 255 11.46 -17.99 19.55
C VAL A 255 12.51 -18.36 20.59
N ALA A 256 12.26 -18.04 21.86
CA ALA A 256 12.95 -18.71 22.95
C ALA A 256 12.61 -20.20 22.80
N HIS A 257 13.54 -21.00 22.27
CA HIS A 257 13.45 -22.44 22.42
C HIS A 257 13.35 -22.69 23.93
N PRO A 258 12.34 -23.40 24.44
CA PRO A 258 12.40 -23.91 25.80
C PRO A 258 13.68 -24.71 25.85
N GLY A 259 14.63 -24.26 26.70
CA GLY A 259 15.81 -25.06 27.01
C GLY A 259 15.35 -26.43 27.46
N PRO A 260 16.19 -27.50 27.34
CA PRO A 260 15.80 -28.81 27.77
C PRO A 260 15.29 -28.69 29.21
N GLU A 261 14.04 -29.06 29.42
CA GLU A 261 13.40 -29.10 30.72
C GLU A 261 14.35 -29.81 31.67
N ALA A 262 14.94 -29.05 32.62
CA ALA A 262 15.47 -29.66 33.82
C ALA A 262 14.28 -30.29 34.51
N SER A 263 14.17 -31.60 34.41
CA SER A 263 13.23 -32.44 35.14
C SER A 263 13.36 -32.11 36.63
N LEU A 264 12.51 -31.22 37.13
CA LEU A 264 12.32 -31.04 38.57
C LEU A 264 11.51 -32.20 39.07
N GLU A 265 12.20 -33.17 39.66
CA GLU A 265 11.56 -34.16 40.54
C GLU A 265 10.84 -33.45 41.70
N PRO A 266 9.64 -33.87 42.06
CA PRO A 266 8.91 -33.30 43.19
C PRO A 266 9.41 -33.94 44.49
N GLY A 267 10.20 -33.20 45.26
CA GLY A 267 10.49 -33.61 46.62
C GLY A 267 11.87 -33.20 47.16
N ALA A 268 12.02 -32.00 47.67
CA ALA A 268 12.97 -31.73 48.73
C ALA A 268 12.61 -30.41 49.49
N ASN A 269 12.54 -30.57 50.78
CA ASN A 269 12.07 -29.68 51.81
C ASN A 269 12.75 -28.29 51.91
N LEU A 270 11.93 -27.35 52.34
CA LEU A 270 12.32 -26.08 52.96
C LEU A 270 13.25 -26.26 54.18
N ALA A 271 14.40 -25.58 54.19
CA ALA A 271 15.05 -25.08 55.39
C ALA A 271 15.89 -23.84 55.09
N SER A 272 15.67 -22.83 55.87
CA SER A 272 16.25 -21.49 55.88
C SER A 272 17.62 -21.43 56.58
N PRO A 273 18.22 -20.26 56.88
CA PRO A 273 19.52 -19.84 56.35
C PRO A 273 20.59 -19.78 57.42
N ASP A 274 21.85 -19.93 57.08
CA ASP A 274 22.94 -19.27 57.82
C ASP A 274 24.24 -19.18 56.97
N LYS A 275 24.89 -18.05 57.03
CA LYS A 275 26.25 -17.72 56.62
C LYS A 275 27.25 -18.25 57.69
N PRO A 276 28.60 -18.31 57.52
CA PRO A 276 29.49 -17.68 56.54
C PRO A 276 30.73 -18.51 56.09
N SER A 277 31.43 -17.95 55.09
CA SER A 277 32.88 -17.96 54.80
C SER A 277 33.73 -19.25 54.90
N LEU A 278 34.46 -19.55 53.84
CA LEU A 278 35.93 -19.56 53.75
C LEU A 278 36.41 -20.09 52.40
N ALA A 279 37.52 -19.49 51.96
CA ALA A 279 38.20 -19.73 50.70
C ALA A 279 38.81 -21.16 50.62
N ALA A 280 38.90 -21.68 49.39
CA ALA A 280 40.06 -22.44 48.92
C ALA A 280 39.90 -22.87 47.45
N ASP A 281 40.84 -22.43 46.64
CA ASP A 281 41.48 -23.07 45.45
C ASP A 281 40.72 -24.06 44.54
N SER A 282 40.54 -23.57 43.28
CA SER A 282 40.83 -24.19 41.96
C SER A 282 40.40 -25.62 41.62
N PRO A 283 40.06 -25.97 40.38
CA PRO A 283 40.70 -25.54 39.14
C PRO A 283 39.74 -25.12 38.03
N GLU A 284 40.28 -24.47 37.01
CA GLU A 284 39.68 -24.07 35.75
C GLU A 284 38.83 -25.17 35.13
N THR A 285 37.51 -24.93 35.12
CA THR A 285 36.60 -25.64 34.24
C THR A 285 36.15 -24.65 33.20
N GLY A 286 36.58 -24.91 31.96
CA GLY A 286 36.34 -24.05 30.80
C GLY A 286 34.89 -23.60 30.73
N SER A 287 34.71 -22.30 30.78
CA SER A 287 33.48 -21.64 30.38
C SER A 287 33.20 -22.05 28.94
N LEU A 288 32.19 -22.90 28.73
CA LEU A 288 31.53 -23.02 27.45
C LEU A 288 30.98 -21.62 27.12
N GLU A 289 31.79 -20.84 26.43
CA GLU A 289 31.35 -19.66 25.73
C GLU A 289 30.21 -20.12 24.81
N ALA A 290 28.98 -19.77 25.19
CA ALA A 290 27.86 -19.78 24.28
C ALA A 290 28.28 -18.95 23.08
N GLY A 291 28.49 -19.61 21.93
CA GLY A 291 29.05 -19.03 20.73
C GLY A 291 28.25 -17.81 20.31
N GLN A 292 28.76 -16.64 20.65
CA GLN A 292 28.34 -15.38 20.05
C GLN A 292 28.67 -15.52 18.56
N THR A 293 27.66 -15.79 17.74
CA THR A 293 27.77 -15.69 16.30
C THR A 293 28.13 -14.23 15.98
N LYS A 294 29.40 -13.98 15.76
CA LYS A 294 29.96 -12.65 15.48
C LYS A 294 29.45 -12.26 14.09
N TYR A 295 28.32 -11.55 14.03
CA TYR A 295 27.77 -11.00 12.79
C TYR A 295 28.78 -10.05 12.17
N LYS A 296 29.20 -10.32 10.94
CA LYS A 296 30.11 -9.46 10.21
C LYS A 296 29.30 -8.41 9.45
N GLU A 297 29.56 -7.13 9.69
CA GLU A 297 28.93 -6.07 8.90
C GLU A 297 29.30 -6.21 7.42
N LYS A 298 28.28 -6.17 6.56
CA LYS A 298 28.46 -6.18 5.10
C LYS A 298 29.13 -4.89 4.65
N THR A 299 30.12 -4.98 3.77
CA THR A 299 30.72 -3.80 3.12
C THR A 299 29.70 -3.12 2.20
N PHE A 300 29.92 -1.85 1.85
CA PHE A 300 29.01 -1.09 0.97
C PHE A 300 28.72 -1.83 -0.34
N LEU A 301 29.71 -2.39 -1.01
CA LEU A 301 29.53 -3.17 -2.25
C LEU A 301 28.72 -4.46 -2.03
N GLN A 302 28.89 -5.12 -0.89
CA GLN A 302 28.09 -6.31 -0.55
C GLN A 302 26.63 -5.97 -0.24
N ARG A 303 26.37 -4.76 0.28
CA ARG A 303 25.00 -4.25 0.51
C ARG A 303 24.28 -3.90 -0.80
N LEU A 304 25.06 -3.56 -1.85
CA LEU A 304 24.58 -3.29 -3.21
C LEU A 304 24.51 -4.55 -4.08
N SER A 305 24.52 -5.75 -3.50
CA SER A 305 24.29 -6.98 -4.26
C SER A 305 22.97 -6.94 -5.01
N LEU A 306 22.98 -7.34 -6.30
CA LEU A 306 21.78 -7.37 -7.14
C LEU A 306 20.88 -8.54 -6.78
N PHE A 307 21.46 -9.66 -6.35
CA PHE A 307 20.70 -10.83 -5.92
C PHE A 307 21.16 -11.20 -4.52
N ASP A 308 20.20 -11.35 -3.64
CA ASP A 308 20.43 -11.89 -2.31
C ASP A 308 20.19 -13.41 -2.32
N VAL A 309 20.57 -14.09 -1.23
CA VAL A 309 20.36 -15.53 -1.11
C VAL A 309 18.87 -15.83 -1.28
N SER A 310 18.56 -16.80 -2.14
CA SER A 310 17.19 -17.25 -2.37
C SER A 310 16.53 -17.69 -1.06
N ARG A 311 15.47 -16.98 -0.66
CA ARG A 311 14.71 -17.26 0.55
C ARG A 311 13.66 -18.33 0.29
N LYS A 312 13.24 -19.06 1.34
CA LYS A 312 12.20 -20.10 1.25
C LYS A 312 10.78 -19.51 1.20
N GLN A 313 10.54 -18.52 0.33
CA GLN A 313 9.25 -17.82 0.25
C GLN A 313 8.18 -18.52 -0.61
N ARG A 314 8.53 -19.64 -1.25
CA ARG A 314 7.61 -20.48 -2.04
C ARG A 314 6.71 -19.67 -2.97
N MET A 315 7.32 -18.95 -3.92
CA MET A 315 6.65 -18.02 -4.86
C MET A 315 5.33 -18.55 -5.44
N PRO A 316 5.22 -19.79 -5.96
CA PRO A 316 3.94 -20.30 -6.50
C PRO A 316 2.84 -20.40 -5.44
N TYR A 317 3.21 -20.72 -4.20
CA TYR A 317 2.24 -20.79 -3.10
C TYR A 317 1.64 -19.41 -2.78
N ARG A 318 2.47 -18.35 -2.71
CA ARG A 318 1.99 -16.98 -2.48
C ARG A 318 1.10 -16.49 -3.60
N MET A 319 1.45 -16.79 -4.87
CA MET A 319 0.61 -16.47 -6.03
C MET A 319 -0.78 -17.10 -5.91
N LEU A 320 -0.85 -18.40 -5.61
CA LEU A 320 -2.10 -19.13 -5.43
C LEU A 320 -2.87 -18.67 -4.20
N LEU A 321 -2.17 -18.31 -3.13
CA LEU A 321 -2.78 -17.81 -1.90
C LEU A 321 -3.51 -16.50 -2.15
N SER A 322 -2.86 -15.52 -2.80
CA SER A 322 -3.48 -14.24 -3.13
C SER A 322 -4.75 -14.42 -3.98
N LEU A 323 -4.78 -15.39 -4.91
CA LEU A 323 -5.98 -15.71 -5.68
C LEU A 323 -7.08 -16.36 -4.82
N ARG A 324 -6.72 -17.23 -3.86
CA ARG A 324 -7.70 -17.85 -2.93
C ARG A 324 -8.32 -16.82 -2.00
N LEU A 325 -7.57 -15.80 -1.59
CA LEU A 325 -8.05 -14.75 -0.71
C LEU A 325 -9.15 -13.87 -1.35
N VAL A 326 -9.32 -13.90 -2.68
CA VAL A 326 -10.45 -13.26 -3.38
C VAL A 326 -11.80 -13.77 -2.86
N SER A 327 -11.88 -15.04 -2.44
CA SER A 327 -13.11 -15.62 -1.89
C SER A 327 -13.43 -15.19 -0.44
N TRP A 328 -12.53 -14.43 0.22
CA TRP A 328 -12.75 -13.96 1.58
C TRP A 328 -13.54 -12.64 1.58
N PRO A 329 -14.75 -12.59 2.16
CA PRO A 329 -15.65 -11.47 2.00
C PRO A 329 -15.08 -10.12 2.45
N VAL A 330 -14.31 -10.11 3.54
CA VAL A 330 -13.69 -8.88 4.07
C VAL A 330 -12.58 -8.37 3.15
N ILE A 331 -11.74 -9.27 2.61
CA ILE A 331 -10.66 -8.93 1.67
C ILE A 331 -11.27 -8.47 0.34
N PHE A 332 -12.27 -9.22 -0.15
CA PHE A 332 -13.00 -8.84 -1.35
C PHE A 332 -13.64 -7.45 -1.20
N TYR A 333 -14.30 -7.20 -0.07
CA TYR A 333 -14.90 -5.89 0.19
C TYR A 333 -13.85 -4.77 0.24
N ALA A 334 -12.70 -4.99 0.87
CA ALA A 334 -11.63 -4.00 0.88
C ALA A 334 -11.16 -3.65 -0.54
N GLY A 335 -11.00 -4.66 -1.43
CA GLY A 335 -10.67 -4.47 -2.83
C GLY A 335 -11.78 -3.78 -3.63
N PHE A 336 -13.03 -4.20 -3.42
CA PHE A 336 -14.21 -3.60 -4.04
C PHE A 336 -14.39 -2.14 -3.61
N SER A 337 -14.28 -1.86 -2.31
CA SER A 337 -14.38 -0.50 -1.79
C SER A 337 -13.29 0.40 -2.36
N TYR A 338 -12.04 -0.03 -2.31
CA TYR A 338 -10.92 0.70 -2.91
C TYR A 338 -11.19 0.98 -4.40
N GLY A 339 -11.54 -0.05 -5.18
CA GLY A 339 -11.85 0.07 -6.60
C GLY A 339 -13.02 1.01 -6.87
N SER A 340 -14.07 0.96 -6.03
CA SER A 340 -15.27 1.80 -6.17
C SER A 340 -15.01 3.29 -6.05
N TYR A 341 -13.93 3.71 -5.39
CA TYR A 341 -13.52 5.12 -5.36
C TYR A 341 -12.54 5.44 -6.49
N LEU A 342 -11.58 4.53 -6.76
CA LEU A 342 -10.56 4.75 -7.78
C LEU A 342 -11.12 4.85 -9.21
N ILE A 343 -12.16 4.10 -9.55
CA ILE A 343 -12.78 4.15 -10.88
C ILE A 343 -13.28 5.55 -11.24
N TRP A 344 -13.80 6.32 -10.30
CA TRP A 344 -14.29 7.67 -10.57
C TRP A 344 -13.17 8.67 -10.80
N PHE A 345 -12.05 8.46 -10.14
CA PHE A 345 -10.84 9.22 -10.45
C PHE A 345 -10.30 8.88 -11.86
N ASN A 346 -10.35 7.61 -12.27
CA ASN A 346 -10.00 7.22 -13.64
C ASN A 346 -10.96 7.82 -14.68
N VAL A 347 -12.27 7.89 -14.36
CA VAL A 347 -13.25 8.59 -15.20
C VAL A 347 -12.93 10.07 -15.32
N LEU A 348 -12.54 10.73 -14.23
CA LEU A 348 -12.09 12.12 -14.26
C LEU A 348 -10.89 12.28 -15.19
N ASN A 349 -9.86 11.44 -15.06
CA ASN A 349 -8.66 11.48 -15.90
C ASN A 349 -8.97 11.25 -17.39
N ALA A 350 -9.89 10.34 -17.69
CA ALA A 350 -10.32 10.04 -19.05
C ALA A 350 -11.11 11.19 -19.71
N THR A 351 -11.73 12.05 -18.92
CA THR A 351 -12.65 13.09 -19.42
C THR A 351 -12.12 14.52 -19.23
N ALA A 352 -11.13 14.74 -18.36
CA ALA A 352 -10.65 16.08 -18.02
C ALA A 352 -10.14 16.85 -19.24
N SER A 353 -9.29 16.25 -20.07
CA SER A 353 -8.77 16.90 -21.29
C SER A 353 -9.89 17.17 -22.30
N ILE A 354 -10.90 16.31 -22.39
CA ILE A 354 -12.04 16.46 -23.33
C ILE A 354 -12.95 17.60 -22.87
N ILE A 355 -13.33 17.62 -21.58
CA ILE A 355 -14.30 18.58 -21.04
C ILE A 355 -13.68 19.97 -20.92
N LEU A 356 -12.50 20.07 -20.34
CA LEU A 356 -11.85 21.38 -20.13
C LEU A 356 -11.22 21.95 -21.41
N GLY A 357 -10.70 21.08 -22.29
CA GLY A 357 -10.13 21.50 -23.58
C GLY A 357 -11.17 21.82 -24.64
N GLY A 358 -12.41 21.29 -24.50
CA GLY A 358 -13.52 21.55 -25.40
C GLY A 358 -14.26 22.86 -25.12
N ALA A 359 -15.14 23.27 -26.05
CA ALA A 359 -16.03 24.41 -25.84
C ALA A 359 -17.02 24.13 -24.69
N PRO A 360 -17.36 25.10 -23.86
CA PRO A 360 -17.03 26.56 -23.95
C PRO A 360 -15.70 26.94 -23.25
N TYR A 361 -15.05 26.01 -22.54
CA TYR A 361 -13.89 26.31 -21.68
C TYR A 361 -12.61 26.58 -22.48
N ASN A 362 -12.35 25.79 -23.52
CA ASN A 362 -11.21 25.93 -24.44
C ASN A 362 -9.85 26.09 -23.70
N PHE A 363 -9.64 25.30 -22.64
CA PHE A 363 -8.39 25.35 -21.90
C PHE A 363 -7.25 24.76 -22.75
N SER A 364 -6.09 25.41 -22.72
CA SER A 364 -4.87 24.83 -23.26
C SER A 364 -4.42 23.63 -22.44
N SER A 365 -3.52 22.80 -22.98
CA SER A 365 -2.99 21.63 -22.26
C SER A 365 -2.36 21.99 -20.92
N SER A 366 -1.70 23.15 -20.81
CA SER A 366 -1.14 23.65 -19.56
C SER A 366 -2.22 24.02 -18.54
N MET A 367 -3.31 24.66 -18.97
CA MET A 367 -4.43 25.01 -18.10
C MET A 367 -5.18 23.76 -17.61
N VAL A 368 -5.38 22.76 -18.50
CA VAL A 368 -5.92 21.45 -18.09
C VAL A 368 -4.99 20.81 -17.06
N GLY A 369 -3.68 20.84 -17.28
CA GLY A 369 -2.71 20.37 -16.31
C GLY A 369 -2.80 21.10 -14.97
N LEU A 370 -2.83 22.42 -14.97
CA LEU A 370 -2.96 23.25 -13.75
C LEU A 370 -4.23 22.93 -12.95
N SER A 371 -5.31 22.51 -13.59
CA SER A 371 -6.55 22.10 -12.90
C SER A 371 -6.32 20.95 -11.91
N TYR A 372 -5.34 20.10 -12.16
CA TYR A 372 -4.99 18.99 -11.25
C TYR A 372 -4.38 19.44 -9.92
N LEU A 373 -3.97 20.70 -9.79
CA LEU A 373 -3.58 21.24 -8.48
C LEU A 373 -4.75 21.24 -7.49
N ALA A 374 -5.99 21.35 -7.96
CA ALA A 374 -7.16 21.18 -7.11
C ALA A 374 -7.28 19.76 -6.55
N CYS A 375 -6.86 18.76 -7.31
CA CYS A 375 -6.78 17.38 -6.82
C CYS A 375 -5.76 17.26 -5.68
N MET A 376 -4.62 17.98 -5.74
CA MET A 376 -3.64 18.02 -4.65
C MET A 376 -4.26 18.58 -3.36
N VAL A 377 -5.05 19.66 -3.48
CA VAL A 377 -5.78 20.22 -2.32
C VAL A 377 -6.74 19.17 -1.75
N GLY A 378 -7.46 18.44 -2.61
CA GLY A 378 -8.34 17.34 -2.20
C GLY A 378 -7.61 16.23 -1.44
N VAL A 379 -6.43 15.83 -1.92
CA VAL A 379 -5.58 14.82 -1.25
C VAL A 379 -5.12 15.28 0.13
N ILE A 380 -4.67 16.53 0.25
CA ILE A 380 -4.25 17.10 1.55
C ILE A 380 -5.43 17.10 2.52
N ALA A 381 -6.60 17.57 2.07
CA ALA A 381 -7.82 17.55 2.88
C ALA A 381 -8.21 16.11 3.31
N ALA A 382 -8.06 15.13 2.41
CA ALA A 382 -8.31 13.72 2.70
C ALA A 382 -7.32 13.15 3.73
N ALA A 383 -6.04 13.49 3.61
CA ALA A 383 -5.02 13.06 4.57
C ALA A 383 -5.30 13.60 5.99
N LEU A 384 -5.69 14.87 6.10
CA LEU A 384 -6.11 15.47 7.36
C LEU A 384 -7.40 14.80 7.90
N TYR A 385 -8.37 14.53 7.03
CA TYR A 385 -9.60 13.87 7.43
C TYR A 385 -9.37 12.45 7.93
N THR A 386 -8.63 11.63 7.19
CA THR A 386 -8.37 10.22 7.54
C THR A 386 -7.39 10.08 8.70
N GLY A 387 -6.40 10.97 8.82
CA GLY A 387 -5.41 10.92 9.90
C GLY A 387 -5.94 11.50 11.23
N LEU A 388 -6.70 12.61 11.20
CA LEU A 388 -7.11 13.26 12.44
C LEU A 388 -8.55 12.89 12.83
N ILE A 389 -9.50 13.04 11.90
CA ILE A 389 -10.92 12.90 12.22
C ILE A 389 -11.33 11.43 12.32
N SER A 390 -10.86 10.60 11.39
CA SER A 390 -11.17 9.17 11.40
C SER A 390 -10.56 8.47 12.62
N ASP A 391 -9.32 8.79 12.97
CA ASP A 391 -8.66 8.20 14.15
C ASP A 391 -9.31 8.68 15.46
N TRP A 392 -9.65 9.97 15.56
CA TRP A 392 -10.41 10.48 16.72
C TRP A 392 -11.78 9.79 16.87
N MET A 393 -12.49 9.60 15.76
CA MET A 393 -13.79 8.92 15.74
C MET A 393 -13.65 7.45 16.16
N THR A 394 -12.65 6.75 15.64
CA THR A 394 -12.34 5.36 15.99
C THR A 394 -12.03 5.21 17.48
N LEU A 395 -11.20 6.09 18.06
CA LEU A 395 -10.92 6.10 19.49
C LEU A 395 -12.17 6.36 20.32
N LYS A 396 -13.03 7.29 19.89
CA LYS A 396 -14.30 7.60 20.58
C LYS A 396 -15.27 6.42 20.57
N LEU A 397 -15.34 5.70 19.43
CA LEU A 397 -16.16 4.49 19.30
C LEU A 397 -15.60 3.32 20.12
N ALA A 398 -14.29 3.12 20.13
CA ALA A 398 -13.62 2.10 20.95
C ALA A 398 -13.85 2.36 22.44
N ARG A 399 -13.77 3.62 22.91
CA ARG A 399 -14.10 3.99 24.29
C ARG A 399 -15.55 3.67 24.65
N ARG A 400 -16.50 3.90 23.73
CA ARG A 400 -17.92 3.52 23.93
C ARG A 400 -18.13 2.01 23.96
N ASN A 401 -17.27 1.24 23.29
CA ASN A 401 -17.28 -0.21 23.24
C ASN A 401 -16.35 -0.85 24.31
N LYS A 402 -16.29 -0.27 25.50
CA LYS A 402 -15.51 -0.77 26.66
C LYS A 402 -14.01 -0.97 26.36
N GLY A 403 -13.43 -0.12 25.53
CA GLY A 403 -12.02 -0.18 25.14
C GLY A 403 -11.70 -1.20 24.04
N ILE A 404 -12.69 -1.93 23.55
CA ILE A 404 -12.51 -2.91 22.47
C ILE A 404 -12.61 -2.19 21.12
N PHE A 405 -11.51 -2.27 20.35
CA PHE A 405 -11.47 -1.83 18.97
C PHE A 405 -11.95 -2.94 18.05
N GLU A 406 -12.84 -2.59 17.13
CA GLU A 406 -13.27 -3.43 16.02
C GLU A 406 -13.00 -2.71 14.69
N PRO A 407 -12.43 -3.37 13.68
CA PRO A 407 -12.10 -2.74 12.39
C PRO A 407 -13.30 -2.06 11.72
N GLU A 408 -14.51 -2.56 11.94
CA GLU A 408 -15.75 -1.99 11.42
C GLU A 408 -16.03 -0.55 11.92
N GLN A 409 -15.47 -0.16 13.07
CA GLN A 409 -15.62 1.20 13.59
C GLN A 409 -14.93 2.24 12.68
N ARG A 410 -13.88 1.85 11.98
CA ARG A 410 -13.17 2.71 11.00
C ARG A 410 -13.99 2.96 9.74
N LEU A 411 -14.90 2.05 9.39
CA LEU A 411 -15.73 2.18 8.18
C LEU A 411 -16.68 3.38 8.24
N TRP A 412 -17.01 3.91 9.42
CA TRP A 412 -17.79 5.14 9.54
C TRP A 412 -17.11 6.35 8.90
N GLY A 413 -15.81 6.30 8.67
CA GLY A 413 -15.10 7.29 7.88
C GLY A 413 -15.61 7.43 6.43
N PHE A 414 -16.28 6.40 5.89
CA PHE A 414 -16.89 6.47 4.56
C PHE A 414 -18.15 7.33 4.49
N ALA A 415 -18.78 7.68 5.61
CA ALA A 415 -20.05 8.43 5.62
C ALA A 415 -19.94 9.77 4.88
N VAL A 416 -18.82 10.50 5.05
CA VAL A 416 -18.59 11.78 4.35
C VAL A 416 -18.36 11.55 2.86
N THR A 417 -17.54 10.58 2.49
CA THR A 417 -17.21 10.31 1.09
C THR A 417 -18.40 9.78 0.29
N THR A 418 -19.34 9.08 0.94
CA THR A 418 -20.59 8.61 0.32
C THR A 418 -21.49 9.76 -0.15
N VAL A 419 -21.36 10.95 0.45
CA VAL A 419 -22.08 12.16 0.02
C VAL A 419 -21.24 13.00 -0.96
N VAL A 420 -19.96 13.19 -0.64
CA VAL A 420 -19.07 14.07 -1.43
C VAL A 420 -18.84 13.50 -2.83
N LEU A 421 -18.65 12.19 -2.97
CA LEU A 421 -18.36 11.56 -4.27
C LEU A 421 -19.50 11.75 -5.29
N PRO A 422 -20.76 11.38 -5.02
CA PRO A 422 -21.84 11.60 -5.97
C PRO A 422 -22.08 13.08 -6.28
N ALA A 423 -21.96 13.96 -5.27
CA ALA A 423 -22.09 15.40 -5.47
C ALA A 423 -21.02 15.93 -6.43
N SER A 424 -19.77 15.47 -6.28
CA SER A 424 -18.66 15.85 -7.16
C SER A 424 -18.87 15.32 -8.58
N LEU A 425 -19.35 14.08 -8.75
CA LEU A 425 -19.63 13.51 -10.08
C LEU A 425 -20.76 14.26 -10.80
N ILE A 426 -21.83 14.61 -10.08
CA ILE A 426 -22.92 15.42 -10.63
C ILE A 426 -22.39 16.81 -11.05
N LEU A 427 -21.65 17.47 -10.16
CA LEU A 427 -21.08 18.79 -10.46
C LEU A 427 -20.13 18.74 -11.65
N TRP A 428 -19.35 17.68 -11.81
CA TRP A 428 -18.46 17.49 -12.96
C TRP A 428 -19.23 17.33 -14.27
N GLY A 429 -20.13 16.35 -14.35
CA GLY A 429 -20.77 15.99 -15.61
C GLY A 429 -21.97 16.86 -15.97
N VAL A 430 -22.86 17.14 -15.01
CA VAL A 430 -24.02 18.04 -15.25
C VAL A 430 -23.51 19.48 -15.37
N GLY A 431 -22.51 19.86 -14.59
CA GLY A 431 -21.85 21.16 -14.72
C GLY A 431 -21.26 21.39 -16.12
N ALA A 432 -20.58 20.37 -16.67
CA ALA A 432 -20.06 20.44 -18.04
C ALA A 432 -21.19 20.51 -19.09
N ALA A 433 -22.28 19.75 -18.92
CA ALA A 433 -23.41 19.76 -19.84
C ALA A 433 -24.16 21.11 -19.87
N HIS A 434 -24.20 21.81 -18.75
CA HIS A 434 -24.89 23.12 -18.62
C HIS A 434 -23.94 24.31 -18.66
N ASN A 435 -22.69 24.11 -19.07
CA ASN A 435 -21.69 25.18 -19.20
C ASN A 435 -21.51 26.01 -17.93
N VAL A 436 -21.53 25.37 -16.77
CA VAL A 436 -21.28 26.02 -15.48
C VAL A 436 -19.87 26.61 -15.48
N HIS A 437 -19.67 27.69 -14.75
CA HIS A 437 -18.37 28.37 -14.65
C HIS A 437 -17.26 27.33 -14.30
N TRP A 438 -16.12 27.41 -14.97
CA TRP A 438 -15.00 26.47 -14.85
C TRP A 438 -14.58 26.19 -13.40
N PHE A 439 -14.71 27.17 -12.51
CA PHE A 439 -14.37 27.01 -11.09
C PHE A 439 -15.21 25.90 -10.42
N GLY A 440 -16.48 25.70 -10.80
CA GLY A 440 -17.31 24.62 -10.31
C GLY A 440 -16.74 23.25 -10.68
N LEU A 441 -16.19 23.10 -11.89
CA LEU A 441 -15.53 21.87 -12.33
C LEU A 441 -14.24 21.59 -11.54
N ILE A 442 -13.48 22.63 -11.22
CA ILE A 442 -12.28 22.54 -10.38
C ILE A 442 -12.63 22.05 -8.97
N VAL A 443 -13.73 22.55 -8.39
CA VAL A 443 -14.24 22.05 -7.09
C VAL A 443 -14.66 20.58 -7.19
N ALA A 444 -15.28 20.16 -8.29
CA ALA A 444 -15.63 18.77 -8.53
C ALA A 444 -14.39 17.86 -8.60
N MET A 445 -13.31 18.31 -9.26
CA MET A 445 -12.01 17.61 -9.28
C MET A 445 -11.44 17.43 -7.87
N CYS A 446 -11.46 18.50 -7.06
CA CYS A 446 -11.01 18.48 -5.68
C CYS A 446 -11.82 17.45 -4.84
N GLY A 447 -13.14 17.48 -4.93
CA GLY A 447 -14.03 16.55 -4.19
C GLY A 447 -13.89 15.08 -4.63
N THR A 448 -13.66 14.85 -5.93
CA THR A 448 -13.40 13.49 -6.45
C THR A 448 -12.06 12.97 -5.93
N ALA A 449 -11.01 13.78 -5.95
CA ALA A 449 -9.69 13.40 -5.43
C ALA A 449 -9.71 13.20 -3.91
N PHE A 450 -10.45 14.04 -3.16
CA PHE A 450 -10.69 13.87 -1.73
C PHE A 450 -11.34 12.49 -1.46
N SER A 451 -12.43 12.19 -2.15
CA SER A 451 -13.18 10.94 -1.96
C SER A 451 -12.33 9.72 -2.33
N ASN A 452 -11.56 9.80 -3.43
CA ASN A 452 -10.65 8.75 -3.85
C ASN A 452 -9.60 8.44 -2.78
N THR A 453 -8.92 9.46 -2.27
CA THR A 453 -7.85 9.28 -1.27
C THR A 453 -8.39 8.75 0.05
N CYS A 454 -9.55 9.24 0.52
CA CYS A 454 -10.23 8.68 1.68
C CYS A 454 -10.61 7.21 1.46
N GLY A 455 -11.16 6.90 0.27
CA GLY A 455 -11.56 5.56 -0.11
C GLY A 455 -10.40 4.57 -0.05
N ILE A 456 -9.26 4.94 -0.60
CA ILE A 456 -8.01 4.18 -0.57
C ILE A 456 -7.58 3.91 0.87
N THR A 457 -7.39 4.97 1.65
CA THR A 457 -6.84 4.88 3.00
C THR A 457 -7.72 4.06 3.93
N LEU A 458 -9.03 4.28 3.90
CA LEU A 458 -9.96 3.55 4.77
C LEU A 458 -10.09 2.08 4.39
N SER A 459 -10.07 1.75 3.09
CA SER A 459 -10.15 0.36 2.61
C SER A 459 -8.92 -0.44 2.98
N VAL A 460 -7.73 0.14 2.81
CA VAL A 460 -6.45 -0.49 3.17
C VAL A 460 -6.36 -0.68 4.68
N ASN A 461 -6.70 0.34 5.45
CA ASN A 461 -6.70 0.24 6.91
C ASN A 461 -7.67 -0.83 7.41
N TYR A 462 -8.86 -0.94 6.81
CA TYR A 462 -9.82 -1.98 7.17
C TYR A 462 -9.28 -3.39 6.91
N LEU A 463 -8.58 -3.62 5.78
CA LEU A 463 -7.91 -4.88 5.50
C LEU A 463 -6.84 -5.22 6.56
N VAL A 464 -5.92 -4.26 6.80
CA VAL A 464 -4.79 -4.45 7.73
C VAL A 464 -5.29 -4.68 9.16
N ASP A 465 -6.28 -3.92 9.59
CA ASP A 465 -6.86 -4.07 10.92
C ASP A 465 -7.62 -5.40 11.08
N SER A 466 -8.27 -5.90 10.01
CA SER A 466 -9.05 -7.15 10.04
C SER A 466 -8.20 -8.41 9.99
N TYR A 467 -7.14 -8.43 9.17
CA TYR A 467 -6.31 -9.62 8.91
C TYR A 467 -4.82 -9.28 8.89
N ARG A 468 -4.30 -8.87 10.05
CA ARG A 468 -2.95 -8.32 10.20
C ARG A 468 -1.84 -9.23 9.66
N ASP A 469 -1.87 -10.52 10.03
CA ASP A 469 -0.75 -11.44 9.75
C ASP A 469 -0.66 -11.84 8.28
N ILE A 470 -1.78 -11.80 7.55
CA ILE A 470 -1.85 -12.09 6.12
C ILE A 470 -2.11 -10.83 5.27
N SER A 471 -1.95 -9.65 5.87
CA SER A 471 -2.25 -8.37 5.20
C SER A 471 -1.45 -8.15 3.92
N GLY A 472 -0.20 -8.62 3.87
CA GLY A 472 0.64 -8.52 2.67
C GLY A 472 0.08 -9.28 1.47
N ASP A 473 -0.30 -10.55 1.67
CA ASP A 473 -0.93 -11.37 0.61
C ASP A 473 -2.35 -10.86 0.30
N GLY A 474 -3.08 -10.39 1.33
CA GLY A 474 -4.39 -9.75 1.20
C GLY A 474 -4.33 -8.45 0.39
N MET A 475 -3.27 -7.65 0.54
CA MET A 475 -3.07 -6.41 -0.21
C MET A 475 -2.91 -6.68 -1.71
N THR A 476 -2.16 -7.73 -2.09
CA THR A 476 -2.09 -8.17 -3.49
C THR A 476 -3.48 -8.46 -4.05
N THR A 477 -4.31 -9.17 -3.29
CA THR A 477 -5.70 -9.47 -3.69
C THR A 477 -6.52 -8.20 -3.87
N VAL A 478 -6.45 -7.26 -2.94
CA VAL A 478 -7.13 -5.96 -3.00
C VAL A 478 -6.72 -5.19 -4.26
N ILE A 479 -5.42 -5.15 -4.56
CA ILE A 479 -4.87 -4.46 -5.73
C ILE A 479 -5.34 -5.11 -7.03
N ILE A 480 -5.43 -6.43 -7.11
CA ILE A 480 -5.96 -7.15 -8.27
C ILE A 480 -7.43 -6.77 -8.50
N ILE A 481 -8.26 -6.81 -7.46
CA ILE A 481 -9.69 -6.48 -7.57
C ILE A 481 -9.86 -5.04 -8.07
N ARG A 482 -9.22 -4.06 -7.41
CA ARG A 482 -9.36 -2.65 -7.76
C ARG A 482 -8.88 -2.34 -9.18
N ASN A 483 -7.77 -2.95 -9.61
CA ASN A 483 -7.21 -2.71 -10.93
C ASN A 483 -8.02 -3.41 -12.03
N THR A 484 -8.65 -4.55 -11.73
CA THR A 484 -9.63 -5.17 -12.64
C THR A 484 -10.87 -4.28 -12.82
N MET A 485 -11.35 -3.63 -11.74
CA MET A 485 -12.42 -2.64 -11.84
C MET A 485 -11.99 -1.40 -12.65
N SER A 486 -10.75 -0.93 -12.46
CA SER A 486 -10.17 0.19 -13.22
C SER A 486 -10.04 -0.12 -14.70
N PHE A 487 -9.69 -1.36 -15.06
CA PHE A 487 -9.72 -1.81 -16.45
C PHE A 487 -11.13 -1.73 -17.05
N ALA A 488 -12.12 -2.26 -16.35
CA ALA A 488 -13.50 -2.29 -16.83
C ALA A 488 -14.02 -0.87 -17.14
N ILE A 489 -13.75 0.09 -16.25
CA ILE A 489 -14.19 1.47 -16.46
C ILE A 489 -13.35 2.18 -17.54
N GLY A 490 -12.04 1.94 -17.61
CA GLY A 490 -11.17 2.51 -18.64
C GLY A 490 -11.61 2.11 -20.05
N TYR A 491 -12.09 0.87 -20.22
CA TYR A 491 -12.67 0.40 -21.47
C TYR A 491 -14.09 0.93 -21.71
N GLY A 492 -14.90 1.02 -20.66
CA GLY A 492 -16.34 1.35 -20.74
C GLY A 492 -16.68 2.83 -20.79
N ILE A 493 -15.80 3.73 -20.30
CA ILE A 493 -16.16 5.16 -20.11
C ILE A 493 -16.45 5.88 -21.42
N THR A 494 -15.65 5.66 -22.46
CA THR A 494 -15.82 6.36 -23.75
C THR A 494 -17.14 5.99 -24.42
N PRO A 495 -17.51 4.69 -24.62
CA PRO A 495 -18.83 4.34 -25.15
C PRO A 495 -19.99 4.78 -24.21
N TRP A 496 -19.79 4.75 -22.89
CA TRP A 496 -20.81 5.23 -21.95
C TRP A 496 -21.09 6.72 -22.13
N LEU A 497 -20.03 7.52 -22.27
CA LEU A 497 -20.13 8.96 -22.48
C LEU A 497 -20.73 9.32 -23.86
N THR A 498 -20.32 8.61 -24.94
CA THR A 498 -20.82 8.87 -26.30
C THR A 498 -22.29 8.53 -26.45
N ASN A 499 -22.76 7.45 -25.82
CA ASN A 499 -24.15 7.00 -25.97
C ASN A 499 -25.14 7.78 -25.11
N LEU A 500 -24.75 8.25 -23.92
CA LEU A 500 -25.65 8.91 -22.95
C LEU A 500 -25.41 10.43 -22.84
N GLY A 501 -24.33 10.94 -23.40
CA GLY A 501 -23.91 12.35 -23.19
C GLY A 501 -23.42 12.62 -21.77
N TYR A 502 -22.87 13.80 -21.53
CA TYR A 502 -22.28 14.17 -20.22
C TYR A 502 -23.29 14.08 -19.08
N GLN A 503 -24.49 14.68 -19.27
CA GLN A 503 -25.48 14.77 -18.18
C GLN A 503 -25.92 13.39 -17.69
N ASN A 504 -26.46 12.54 -18.57
CA ASN A 504 -27.02 11.26 -18.16
C ASN A 504 -25.95 10.25 -17.75
N CYS A 505 -24.77 10.29 -18.38
CA CYS A 505 -23.63 9.48 -18.02
C CYS A 505 -23.21 9.75 -16.57
N PHE A 506 -23.01 11.02 -16.17
CA PHE A 506 -22.56 11.35 -14.83
C PHE A 506 -23.65 11.31 -13.75
N ILE A 507 -24.93 11.50 -14.11
CA ILE A 507 -26.03 11.21 -13.19
C ILE A 507 -26.05 9.71 -12.87
N SER A 508 -26.02 8.85 -13.87
CA SER A 508 -25.98 7.40 -13.64
C SER A 508 -24.70 6.98 -12.89
N ALA A 509 -23.55 7.58 -13.19
CA ALA A 509 -22.30 7.38 -12.47
C ALA A 509 -22.41 7.77 -10.99
N ALA A 510 -23.06 8.88 -10.68
CA ALA A 510 -23.28 9.33 -9.30
C ALA A 510 -24.15 8.34 -8.51
N PHE A 511 -25.22 7.81 -9.11
CA PHE A 511 -26.04 6.79 -8.45
C PHE A 511 -25.29 5.46 -8.26
N VAL A 512 -24.54 5.02 -9.24
CA VAL A 512 -23.67 3.83 -9.11
C VAL A 512 -22.61 4.06 -8.01
N GLY A 513 -21.99 5.25 -7.99
CA GLY A 513 -21.02 5.62 -6.97
C GLY A 513 -21.64 5.66 -5.57
N LEU A 514 -22.86 6.20 -5.44
CA LEU A 514 -23.62 6.21 -4.18
C LEU A 514 -23.94 4.78 -3.71
N ALA A 515 -24.43 3.94 -4.59
CA ALA A 515 -24.77 2.55 -4.27
C ALA A 515 -23.52 1.77 -3.83
N ALA A 516 -22.44 1.86 -4.59
CA ALA A 516 -21.18 1.17 -4.31
C ALA A 516 -20.53 1.66 -3.01
N SER A 517 -20.49 2.98 -2.79
CA SER A 517 -19.95 3.54 -1.55
C SER A 517 -20.81 3.20 -0.32
N SER A 518 -22.13 3.07 -0.47
CA SER A 518 -23.06 2.72 0.64
C SER A 518 -22.91 1.28 1.14
N VAL A 519 -22.20 0.41 0.44
CA VAL A 519 -21.95 -0.99 0.87
C VAL A 519 -21.20 -1.04 2.21
N PHE A 520 -20.49 0.03 2.61
CA PHE A 520 -19.87 0.08 3.93
C PHE A 520 -20.87 -0.11 5.08
N LEU A 521 -22.13 0.32 4.94
CA LEU A 521 -23.18 0.11 5.94
C LEU A 521 -23.45 -1.38 6.19
N LEU A 522 -23.46 -2.17 5.11
CA LEU A 522 -23.61 -3.62 5.22
C LEU A 522 -22.42 -4.24 5.96
N MET A 523 -21.20 -3.78 5.66
CA MET A 523 -20.00 -4.29 6.32
C MET A 523 -19.88 -3.82 7.77
N THR A 524 -20.32 -2.63 8.11
CA THR A 524 -20.41 -2.17 9.50
C THR A 524 -21.36 -3.06 10.33
N TRP A 525 -22.43 -3.56 9.71
CA TRP A 525 -23.39 -4.43 10.38
C TRP A 525 -22.95 -5.90 10.44
N LYS A 526 -22.44 -6.46 9.33
CA LYS A 526 -22.14 -7.90 9.22
C LYS A 526 -20.65 -8.23 9.27
N GLY A 527 -19.74 -7.26 9.23
CA GLY A 527 -18.29 -7.48 9.11
C GLY A 527 -17.72 -8.39 10.20
N LYS A 528 -18.08 -8.16 11.46
CA LYS A 528 -17.67 -9.00 12.58
C LYS A 528 -18.11 -10.46 12.41
N SER A 529 -19.36 -10.71 12.04
CA SER A 529 -19.87 -12.06 11.79
C SER A 529 -19.13 -12.76 10.64
N LEU A 530 -18.76 -12.02 9.59
CA LEU A 530 -17.97 -12.54 8.48
C LEU A 530 -16.54 -12.90 8.91
N ARG A 531 -15.89 -12.08 9.75
CA ARG A 531 -14.57 -12.41 10.31
C ARG A 531 -14.63 -13.64 11.23
N GLU A 532 -15.67 -13.76 12.02
CA GLU A 532 -15.88 -14.90 12.88
C GLU A 532 -16.09 -16.20 12.09
N MET A 533 -16.85 -16.15 10.99
CA MET A 533 -17.02 -17.30 10.08
C MET A 533 -15.70 -17.81 9.49
N TYR A 534 -14.77 -16.91 9.21
CA TYR A 534 -13.46 -17.25 8.64
C TYR A 534 -12.35 -17.41 9.69
N ARG A 535 -12.66 -17.30 10.99
CA ARG A 535 -11.69 -17.37 12.10
C ARG A 535 -10.81 -18.61 12.06
N ILE A 536 -11.39 -19.79 11.96
CA ILE A 536 -10.65 -21.06 11.96
C ILE A 536 -9.71 -21.13 10.75
N LYS A 537 -10.23 -20.80 9.54
CA LYS A 537 -9.42 -20.80 8.31
C LYS A 537 -8.27 -19.80 8.37
N TYR A 538 -8.47 -18.66 9.06
CA TYR A 538 -7.45 -17.65 9.24
C TYR A 538 -6.29 -18.19 10.09
N TRP A 539 -6.59 -18.75 11.25
CA TRP A 539 -5.56 -19.26 12.15
C TRP A 539 -4.85 -20.51 11.59
N GLU A 540 -5.56 -21.39 10.89
CA GLU A 540 -4.95 -22.49 10.14
C GLU A 540 -3.96 -21.98 9.08
N LEU A 541 -4.33 -20.91 8.36
CA LEU A 541 -3.47 -20.31 7.36
C LEU A 541 -2.23 -19.66 7.98
N VAL A 542 -2.39 -18.91 9.06
CA VAL A 542 -1.28 -18.30 9.81
C VAL A 542 -0.33 -19.36 10.33
N LYS A 543 -0.82 -20.42 10.99
CA LYS A 543 -0.01 -21.57 11.44
C LYS A 543 0.78 -22.18 10.29
N LYS A 544 0.10 -22.46 9.19
CA LYS A 544 0.76 -23.03 8.00
C LYS A 544 1.85 -22.14 7.43
N GLN A 545 1.70 -20.82 7.47
CA GLN A 545 2.73 -19.88 7.01
C GLN A 545 3.91 -19.83 7.99
N ILE A 546 3.66 -19.93 9.30
CA ILE A 546 4.69 -20.04 10.33
C ILE A 546 5.48 -21.33 10.16
N ASP A 547 4.81 -22.48 10.02
CA ASP A 547 5.44 -23.80 9.82
C ASP A 547 6.30 -23.85 8.54
N MET A 548 5.93 -23.08 7.54
CA MET A 548 6.70 -22.95 6.30
C MET A 548 7.84 -21.92 6.40
N GLY A 549 8.00 -21.21 7.52
CA GLY A 549 8.97 -20.13 7.71
C GLY A 549 8.71 -18.90 6.82
N MET A 550 7.46 -18.66 6.46
CA MET A 550 7.03 -17.52 5.61
C MET A 550 6.50 -16.34 6.43
N LEU A 551 6.00 -16.61 7.61
CA LEU A 551 5.65 -15.64 8.65
C LEU A 551 6.52 -15.90 9.88
N HIS A 552 6.84 -14.85 10.60
CA HIS A 552 7.57 -14.92 11.85
C HIS A 552 6.54 -14.82 12.99
N GLY A 553 6.49 -15.86 13.81
CA GLY A 553 5.64 -15.91 15.00
C GLY A 553 6.17 -15.05 16.13
#